data_b795fb42b7b6850cc5a0693225703791
#
_entry.id   b795fb42b7b6850cc5a0693225703791
#
_cell.length_a   1.000
_cell.length_b   1.000
_cell.length_c   1.000
_cell.angle_alpha   90.00
_cell.angle_beta   90.00
_cell.angle_gamma   90.00
#
_symmetry.space_group_name_H-M   'P 1'
#
loop_
_entity.id
_entity.type
_entity.pdbx_description
1 polymer ?
#
loop_
_entity_poly.entity_id
_entity_poly.type
_entity_poly.pdbx_seq_one_letter_code
_entity_poly.pdbx_strand_id
1 'polypeptide(L)'
;MSGKVEALWIKRAHRGVMDSTNSVTLVERKGIDTDANFGRSKRQVTVIEKEVFDRISAEFPEVEPSMRRANVMVSGVRLENTRDHILTLGEVEIRLYGETRPCERMDAQVQGLTEALDPNWNGGAYGVVLNDGEISVGDNVSITGPKPE
;
A
#
# COMPACT_ATOMS: atom_id res chain seq x y z
N MET A 1 -18.17 3.96 1.45
CA MET A 1 -17.44 4.49 2.59
C MET A 1 -16.17 5.15 2.12
N SER A 2 -15.86 6.26 2.70
CA SER A 2 -14.63 6.98 2.39
C SER A 2 -13.60 6.74 3.48
N GLY A 3 -12.35 6.66 3.07
CA GLY A 3 -11.23 6.52 3.97
C GLY A 3 -10.27 7.69 3.83
N LYS A 4 -9.12 7.53 4.42
CA LYS A 4 -8.06 8.55 4.42
C LYS A 4 -6.71 7.94 4.14
N VAL A 5 -5.82 8.73 3.54
CA VAL A 5 -4.40 8.39 3.46
C VAL A 5 -3.81 8.69 4.83
N GLU A 6 -3.32 7.64 5.52
CA GLU A 6 -2.80 7.76 6.87
C GLU A 6 -1.30 7.97 6.91
N ALA A 7 -0.57 7.39 5.96
CA ALA A 7 0.88 7.53 5.89
C ALA A 7 1.38 7.25 4.48
N LEU A 8 2.53 7.83 4.16
CA LEU A 8 3.19 7.67 2.87
C LEU A 8 4.68 7.42 3.09
N TRP A 9 5.25 6.52 2.29
CA TRP A 9 6.67 6.20 2.31
C TRP A 9 7.21 6.08 0.89
N ILE A 10 8.45 6.49 0.71
CA ILE A 10 9.20 6.27 -0.52
C ILE A 10 10.31 5.27 -0.22
N LYS A 11 10.39 4.22 -1.03
CA LYS A 11 11.45 3.23 -0.95
C LYS A 11 12.57 3.69 -1.87
N ARG A 12 13.68 4.15 -1.31
CA ARG A 12 14.77 4.76 -2.10
C ARG A 12 15.53 3.76 -2.95
N ALA A 13 15.62 2.50 -2.48
CA ALA A 13 16.31 1.43 -3.20
C ALA A 13 15.77 0.09 -2.74
N HIS A 14 16.02 -0.96 -3.51
CA HIS A 14 15.72 -2.32 -3.07
C HIS A 14 16.50 -2.60 -1.79
N ARG A 15 15.80 -3.07 -0.75
CA ARG A 15 16.35 -3.29 0.58
C ARG A 15 16.86 -2.03 1.26
N GLY A 16 16.54 -0.87 0.69
CA GLY A 16 16.90 0.41 1.28
C GLY A 16 15.91 0.86 2.34
N VAL A 17 16.17 2.02 2.90
CA VAL A 17 15.34 2.63 3.94
C VAL A 17 14.01 3.08 3.35
N MET A 18 12.94 2.96 4.15
CA MET A 18 11.63 3.52 3.82
C MET A 18 11.57 4.93 4.40
N ASP A 19 11.53 5.93 3.54
CA ASP A 19 11.46 7.32 3.96
C ASP A 19 10.01 7.76 4.11
N SER A 20 9.62 8.16 5.31
CA SER A 20 8.31 8.72 5.58
C SER A 20 8.21 10.12 4.96
N THR A 21 7.06 10.44 4.36
CA THR A 21 6.83 11.74 3.75
C THR A 21 5.37 12.14 3.88
N ASN A 22 5.09 13.43 3.73
CA ASN A 22 3.71 13.95 3.79
C ASN A 22 3.01 13.95 2.44
N SER A 23 3.77 13.89 1.35
CA SER A 23 3.19 13.86 0.01
C SER A 23 4.12 13.14 -0.95
N VAL A 24 3.52 12.59 -2.02
CA VAL A 24 4.26 11.96 -3.11
C VAL A 24 3.61 12.33 -4.44
N THR A 25 4.44 12.32 -5.50
CA THR A 25 3.97 12.56 -6.86
C THR A 25 3.84 11.22 -7.57
N LEU A 26 2.68 10.98 -8.19
CA LEU A 26 2.42 9.77 -8.94
C LEU A 26 2.40 10.09 -10.43
N VAL A 27 2.99 9.19 -11.22
CA VAL A 27 3.11 9.35 -12.67
C VAL A 27 2.38 8.21 -13.35
N GLU A 28 1.53 8.52 -14.31
CA GLU A 28 0.71 7.55 -15.04
C GLU A 28 1.58 6.42 -15.58
N ARG A 29 1.18 5.19 -15.25
CA ARG A 29 1.81 3.93 -15.67
C ARG A 29 3.27 3.76 -15.24
N LYS A 30 3.74 4.60 -14.31
CA LYS A 30 5.11 4.54 -13.79
C LYS A 30 5.14 4.27 -12.29
N GLY A 31 4.34 4.96 -11.51
CA GLY A 31 4.31 4.82 -10.07
C GLY A 31 4.66 6.08 -9.34
N ILE A 32 5.27 5.94 -8.17
CA ILE A 32 5.67 7.07 -7.32
C ILE A 32 7.05 7.55 -7.74
N ASP A 33 7.14 8.83 -8.09
CA ASP A 33 8.42 9.45 -8.45
C ASP A 33 9.43 9.28 -7.33
N THR A 34 10.65 8.93 -7.65
CA THR A 34 11.78 8.63 -6.77
C THR A 34 11.68 7.34 -5.95
N ASP A 35 10.63 6.54 -6.15
CA ASP A 35 10.51 5.23 -5.51
C ASP A 35 11.22 4.15 -6.33
N ALA A 36 11.77 3.13 -5.62
CA ALA A 36 12.52 2.05 -6.27
C ALA A 36 11.68 1.22 -7.24
N ASN A 37 10.35 1.22 -7.06
CA ASN A 37 9.45 0.49 -7.95
C ASN A 37 8.97 1.32 -9.15
N PHE A 38 9.42 2.56 -9.25
CA PHE A 38 9.06 3.42 -10.38
C PHE A 38 9.42 2.75 -11.71
N GLY A 39 8.46 2.67 -12.61
CA GLY A 39 8.65 2.05 -13.92
C GLY A 39 8.35 0.56 -14.00
N ARG A 40 8.00 -0.08 -12.90
CA ARG A 40 7.59 -1.49 -12.94
C ARG A 40 6.26 -1.66 -13.66
N SER A 41 6.02 -2.86 -14.21
CA SER A 41 4.83 -3.10 -15.04
C SER A 41 3.52 -3.20 -14.25
N LYS A 42 3.55 -3.79 -13.05
CA LYS A 42 2.34 -3.99 -12.25
C LYS A 42 2.50 -3.58 -10.80
N ARG A 43 3.64 -3.84 -10.18
CA ARG A 43 3.87 -3.53 -8.77
C ARG A 43 4.53 -2.15 -8.65
N GLN A 44 3.76 -1.13 -9.04
CA GLN A 44 4.24 0.25 -8.99
C GLN A 44 4.00 0.89 -7.63
N VAL A 45 2.81 0.66 -7.05
CA VAL A 45 2.42 1.20 -5.74
C VAL A 45 1.90 0.07 -4.89
N THR A 46 2.32 0.02 -3.63
CA THR A 46 1.85 -0.97 -2.67
C THR A 46 1.12 -0.25 -1.55
N VAL A 47 -0.02 -0.83 -1.13
CA VAL A 47 -0.96 -0.20 -0.21
C VAL A 47 -1.27 -1.16 0.94
N ILE A 48 -1.30 -0.64 2.16
CA ILE A 48 -1.67 -1.41 3.36
C ILE A 48 -2.80 -0.70 4.11
N GLU A 49 -3.50 -1.45 4.98
CA GLU A 49 -4.60 -0.93 5.78
C GLU A 49 -4.15 -0.64 7.21
N LYS A 50 -4.45 0.56 7.69
CA LYS A 50 -4.15 0.94 9.06
C LYS A 50 -4.82 0.01 10.07
N GLU A 51 -6.10 -0.34 9.83
CA GLU A 51 -6.87 -1.21 10.73
C GLU A 51 -6.21 -2.57 10.93
N VAL A 52 -5.59 -3.11 9.87
CA VAL A 52 -4.84 -4.37 9.96
C VAL A 52 -3.66 -4.21 10.91
N PHE A 53 -2.88 -3.14 10.76
CA PHE A 53 -1.70 -2.91 11.58
C PHE A 53 -2.06 -2.55 13.02
N ASP A 54 -3.20 -1.90 13.25
CA ASP A 54 -3.69 -1.67 14.62
C ASP A 54 -3.96 -2.99 15.33
N ARG A 55 -4.57 -3.97 14.63
CA ARG A 55 -4.81 -5.30 15.20
C ARG A 55 -3.52 -6.07 15.42
N ILE A 56 -2.62 -6.03 14.43
CA ILE A 56 -1.35 -6.75 14.49
C ILE A 56 -0.46 -6.19 15.59
N SER A 57 -0.43 -4.87 15.75
CA SER A 57 0.37 -4.24 16.79
C SER A 57 -0.10 -4.59 18.20
N ALA A 58 -1.38 -4.89 18.39
CA ALA A 58 -1.90 -5.34 19.67
C ALA A 58 -1.33 -6.72 20.06
N GLU A 59 -1.07 -7.57 19.06
CA GLU A 59 -0.51 -8.90 19.28
C GLU A 59 1.02 -8.90 19.21
N PHE A 60 1.58 -8.07 18.34
CA PHE A 60 3.03 -7.96 18.13
C PHE A 60 3.45 -6.50 18.33
N PRO A 61 3.67 -6.07 19.59
CA PRO A 61 3.91 -4.64 19.88
C PRO A 61 5.10 -4.01 19.17
N GLU A 62 6.09 -4.81 18.75
CA GLU A 62 7.26 -4.30 18.05
C GLU A 62 7.04 -4.05 16.56
N VAL A 63 5.86 -4.40 16.02
CA VAL A 63 5.59 -4.23 14.59
C VAL A 63 5.26 -2.77 14.28
N GLU A 64 5.94 -2.23 13.27
CA GLU A 64 5.65 -0.92 12.71
C GLU A 64 5.19 -1.09 11.25
N PRO A 65 4.23 -0.26 10.78
CA PRO A 65 3.75 -0.38 9.39
C PRO A 65 4.84 -0.31 8.34
N SER A 66 5.89 0.48 8.56
CA SER A 66 7.01 0.61 7.61
C SER A 66 7.75 -0.70 7.39
N MET A 67 7.65 -1.65 8.31
CA MET A 67 8.27 -2.98 8.17
C MET A 67 7.69 -3.74 6.98
N ARG A 68 6.45 -3.45 6.57
CA ARG A 68 5.84 -4.09 5.40
C ARG A 68 6.42 -3.55 4.09
N ARG A 69 7.10 -2.40 4.15
CA ARG A 69 7.73 -1.73 3.01
C ARG A 69 6.74 -1.35 1.92
N ALA A 70 5.54 -0.97 2.32
CA ALA A 70 4.52 -0.44 1.44
C ALA A 70 4.71 1.07 1.25
N ASN A 71 4.07 1.62 0.22
CA ASN A 71 4.14 3.05 -0.08
C ASN A 71 3.04 3.85 0.61
N VAL A 72 1.85 3.28 0.73
CA VAL A 72 0.66 4.00 1.19
C VAL A 72 -0.05 3.19 2.26
N MET A 73 -0.37 3.83 3.39
CA MET A 73 -1.25 3.24 4.39
C MET A 73 -2.57 4.01 4.37
N VAL A 74 -3.67 3.27 4.22
CA VAL A 74 -5.01 3.85 4.15
C VAL A 74 -5.87 3.35 5.31
N SER A 75 -6.92 4.09 5.63
CA SER A 75 -7.93 3.70 6.60
C SER A 75 -9.31 3.83 6.00
N GLY A 76 -10.29 3.16 6.61
CA GLY A 76 -11.70 3.29 6.22
C GLY A 76 -12.10 2.53 4.97
N VAL A 77 -11.20 1.76 4.36
CA VAL A 77 -11.49 0.92 3.20
C VAL A 77 -10.87 -0.47 3.41
N ARG A 78 -11.41 -1.47 2.72
CA ARG A 78 -10.90 -2.84 2.79
C ARG A 78 -10.29 -3.21 1.46
N LEU A 79 -9.06 -3.74 1.51
CA LEU A 79 -8.33 -4.15 0.32
C LEU A 79 -8.58 -5.61 -0.07
N GLU A 80 -9.16 -6.39 0.82
CA GLU A 80 -9.45 -7.81 0.56
C GLU A 80 -10.33 -7.98 -0.67
N ASN A 81 -9.90 -8.86 -1.58
CA ASN A 81 -10.65 -9.21 -2.81
C ASN A 81 -10.93 -8.01 -3.72
N THR A 82 -9.98 -7.07 -3.81
CA THR A 82 -10.15 -5.88 -4.65
C THR A 82 -9.40 -5.96 -5.98
N ARG A 83 -9.09 -7.17 -6.46
CA ARG A 83 -8.47 -7.32 -7.78
C ARG A 83 -9.35 -6.66 -8.84
N ASP A 84 -8.72 -5.88 -9.72
CA ASP A 84 -9.36 -5.12 -10.80
C ASP A 84 -10.28 -3.98 -10.34
N HIS A 85 -10.27 -3.68 -9.05
CA HIS A 85 -10.94 -2.48 -8.52
C HIS A 85 -10.07 -1.25 -8.72
N ILE A 86 -10.69 -0.08 -8.65
CA ILE A 86 -9.97 1.19 -8.71
C ILE A 86 -9.94 1.78 -7.31
N LEU A 87 -8.71 2.01 -6.82
CA LEU A 87 -8.46 2.71 -5.57
C LEU A 87 -8.19 4.17 -5.91
N THR A 88 -8.99 5.09 -5.38
CA THR A 88 -8.82 6.51 -5.60
C THR A 88 -8.20 7.13 -4.36
N LEU A 89 -7.05 7.76 -4.54
CA LEU A 89 -6.30 8.46 -3.48
C LEU A 89 -6.27 9.93 -3.86
N GLY A 90 -7.12 10.74 -3.20
CA GLY A 90 -7.27 12.13 -3.63
C GLY A 90 -7.76 12.21 -5.07
N GLU A 91 -6.95 12.76 -5.96
CA GLU A 91 -7.27 12.85 -7.39
C GLU A 91 -6.63 11.76 -8.24
N VAL A 92 -5.84 10.86 -7.64
CA VAL A 92 -5.11 9.84 -8.38
C VAL A 92 -5.82 8.49 -8.27
N GLU A 93 -5.96 7.80 -9.40
CA GLU A 93 -6.56 6.48 -9.46
C GLU A 93 -5.49 5.42 -9.65
N ILE A 94 -5.64 4.30 -8.93
CA ILE A 94 -4.75 3.15 -9.02
C ILE A 94 -5.61 1.92 -9.32
N ARG A 95 -5.26 1.19 -10.38
CA ARG A 95 -5.88 -0.09 -10.65
C ARG A 95 -5.17 -1.16 -9.84
N LEU A 96 -5.91 -1.82 -8.97
CA LEU A 96 -5.37 -2.88 -8.12
C LEU A 96 -5.27 -4.19 -8.90
N TYR A 97 -4.10 -4.80 -8.91
CA TYR A 97 -3.86 -6.04 -9.65
C TYR A 97 -3.84 -7.26 -8.77
N GLY A 98 -3.48 -7.12 -7.52
CA GLY A 98 -3.45 -8.28 -6.65
C GLY A 98 -3.01 -7.98 -5.23
N GLU A 99 -2.93 -9.05 -4.48
CA GLU A 99 -2.51 -9.04 -3.08
C GLU A 99 -0.99 -9.00 -2.96
N THR A 100 -0.47 -8.19 -2.04
CA THR A 100 0.94 -8.24 -1.66
C THR A 100 1.10 -9.29 -0.57
N ARG A 101 1.49 -10.50 -0.96
CA ARG A 101 1.62 -11.59 0.00
C ARG A 101 2.86 -11.39 0.87
N PRO A 102 2.75 -11.66 2.18
CA PRO A 102 3.93 -11.63 3.04
C PRO A 102 4.86 -12.81 2.69
N CYS A 103 6.15 -12.63 2.97
CA CYS A 103 7.11 -13.68 2.78
C CYS A 103 7.82 -13.95 4.11
N GLU A 104 8.59 -15.03 4.15
CA GLU A 104 9.32 -15.45 5.36
C GLU A 104 10.24 -14.38 5.93
N ARG A 105 10.59 -13.35 5.14
CA ARG A 105 11.39 -12.23 5.62
C ARG A 105 10.68 -11.43 6.72
N MET A 106 9.35 -11.52 6.76
CA MET A 106 8.59 -10.87 7.83
C MET A 106 8.92 -11.49 9.19
N ASP A 107 9.12 -12.81 9.22
CA ASP A 107 9.49 -13.50 10.46
C ASP A 107 10.90 -13.14 10.92
N ALA A 108 11.78 -12.74 10.00
CA ALA A 108 13.10 -12.25 10.35
C ALA A 108 13.04 -10.92 11.11
N GLN A 109 11.98 -10.15 10.91
CA GLN A 109 11.76 -8.89 11.62
C GLN A 109 11.02 -9.14 12.93
N VAL A 110 9.90 -9.88 12.87
CA VAL A 110 9.08 -10.23 14.04
C VAL A 110 8.56 -11.65 13.82
N GLN A 111 8.89 -12.56 14.74
CA GLN A 111 8.46 -13.95 14.63
C GLN A 111 6.93 -14.04 14.62
N GLY A 112 6.39 -14.81 13.67
CA GLY A 112 4.94 -14.98 13.51
C GLY A 112 4.28 -13.95 12.61
N LEU A 113 5.02 -12.94 12.16
CA LEU A 113 4.45 -11.84 11.36
C LEU A 113 3.97 -12.32 9.99
N THR A 114 4.70 -13.22 9.34
CA THR A 114 4.29 -13.77 8.04
C THR A 114 2.92 -14.42 8.14
N GLU A 115 2.71 -15.26 9.16
CA GLU A 115 1.44 -15.95 9.36
C GLU A 115 0.31 -14.98 9.69
N ALA A 116 0.60 -13.93 10.47
CA ALA A 116 -0.41 -12.93 10.84
C ALA A 116 -0.84 -12.09 9.63
N LEU A 117 0.06 -11.84 8.69
CA LEU A 117 -0.24 -11.03 7.50
C LEU A 117 -0.86 -11.85 6.36
N ASP A 118 -0.73 -13.17 6.38
CA ASP A 118 -1.13 -14.01 5.25
C ASP A 118 -2.63 -14.00 4.95
N PRO A 119 -3.55 -14.16 5.92
CA PRO A 119 -4.97 -14.25 5.59
C PRO A 119 -5.58 -12.90 5.21
N ASN A 120 -6.68 -12.97 4.45
CA ASN A 120 -7.58 -11.83 4.22
C ASN A 120 -6.90 -10.60 3.62
N TRP A 121 -5.85 -10.80 2.82
CA TRP A 121 -5.10 -9.69 2.22
C TRP A 121 -4.49 -8.74 3.26
N ASN A 122 -4.18 -9.25 4.43
CA ASN A 122 -3.59 -8.42 5.50
C ASN A 122 -2.25 -7.81 5.11
N GLY A 123 -1.55 -8.43 4.16
CA GLY A 123 -0.29 -7.90 3.64
C GLY A 123 -0.46 -6.71 2.70
N GLY A 124 -1.69 -6.42 2.29
CA GLY A 124 -1.99 -5.28 1.42
C GLY A 124 -2.20 -5.66 -0.04
N ALA A 125 -2.22 -4.65 -0.90
CA ALA A 125 -2.45 -4.80 -2.33
C ALA A 125 -1.46 -3.97 -3.13
N TYR A 126 -1.32 -4.28 -4.42
CA TYR A 126 -0.45 -3.51 -5.32
C TYR A 126 -1.20 -3.19 -6.60
N GLY A 127 -0.74 -2.14 -7.29
CA GLY A 127 -1.37 -1.74 -8.53
C GLY A 127 -0.56 -0.75 -9.33
N VAL A 128 -1.21 -0.27 -10.39
CA VAL A 128 -0.64 0.62 -11.40
C VAL A 128 -1.36 1.98 -11.35
N VAL A 129 -0.57 3.04 -11.45
CA VAL A 129 -1.10 4.41 -11.47
C VAL A 129 -1.76 4.67 -12.83
N LEU A 130 -2.98 5.18 -12.80
CA LEU A 130 -3.77 5.44 -14.01
C LEU A 130 -3.69 6.88 -14.49
N ASN A 131 -3.36 7.83 -13.62
CA ASN A 131 -3.25 9.25 -14.01
C ASN A 131 -2.22 9.95 -13.13
N ASP A 132 -1.68 11.06 -13.64
CA ASP A 132 -0.71 11.87 -12.92
C ASP A 132 -1.38 12.65 -11.79
N GLY A 133 -0.64 12.87 -10.71
CA GLY A 133 -1.12 13.73 -9.62
C GLY A 133 -0.25 13.61 -8.38
N GLU A 134 -0.56 14.45 -7.42
CA GLU A 134 0.08 14.43 -6.11
C GLU A 134 -0.93 13.99 -5.06
N ILE A 135 -0.50 13.12 -4.15
CA ILE A 135 -1.31 12.72 -3.01
C ILE A 135 -0.60 13.10 -1.72
N SER A 136 -1.40 13.39 -0.70
CA SER A 136 -0.89 13.84 0.60
C SER A 136 -1.57 13.09 1.72
N VAL A 137 -0.89 12.99 2.85
CA VAL A 137 -1.50 12.45 4.07
C VAL A 137 -2.76 13.26 4.39
N GLY A 138 -3.86 12.58 4.66
CA GLY A 138 -5.16 13.20 4.90
C GLY A 138 -6.09 13.22 3.70
N ASP A 139 -5.59 12.92 2.51
CA ASP A 139 -6.44 12.86 1.31
C ASP A 139 -7.51 11.77 1.42
N ASN A 140 -8.62 11.99 0.76
CA ASN A 140 -9.73 11.03 0.76
C ASN A 140 -9.38 9.79 -0.04
N VAL A 141 -9.90 8.64 0.41
CA VAL A 141 -9.68 7.35 -0.22
C VAL A 141 -11.03 6.68 -0.48
N SER A 142 -11.20 6.10 -1.66
CA SER A 142 -12.38 5.30 -1.98
C SER A 142 -11.99 4.16 -2.90
N ILE A 143 -12.82 3.11 -2.95
CA ILE A 143 -12.63 1.98 -3.83
C ILE A 143 -13.90 1.79 -4.63
N THR A 144 -13.77 1.65 -5.95
CA THR A 144 -14.89 1.36 -6.85
C THR A 144 -14.51 0.18 -7.75
N GLY A 145 -15.51 -0.53 -8.19
CA GLY A 145 -15.24 -1.59 -9.14
C GLY A 145 -15.97 -2.87 -8.81
N PRO A 146 -15.56 -4.01 -9.42
CA PRO A 146 -14.44 -4.12 -10.36
C PRO A 146 -14.74 -3.45 -11.71
N LYS A 147 -13.68 -2.97 -12.38
CA LYS A 147 -13.82 -2.36 -13.69
C LYS A 147 -13.20 -3.25 -14.76
N PRO A 148 -13.89 -3.45 -15.88
CA PRO A 148 -13.32 -4.22 -17.00
C PRO A 148 -12.16 -3.45 -17.63
N GLU A 149 -11.27 -4.19 -18.25
CA GLU A 149 -10.16 -3.59 -18.99
C GLU A 149 -10.61 -2.92 -20.28
#